data_c815420f286b11aa65f62fd8e4151477
#
_entry.id   c815420f286b11aa65f62fd8e4151477
#
_cell.length_a   1.000
_cell.length_b   1.000
_cell.length_c   1.000
_cell.angle_alpha   90.00
_cell.angle_beta   90.00
_cell.angle_gamma   90.00
#
_symmetry.space_group_name_H-M   'P 1'
#
loop_
_entity.id
_entity.type
_entity.pdbx_description
1 polymer ?
#
loop_
_entity_poly.entity_id
_entity_poly.type
_entity_poly.pdbx_seq_one_letter_code
_entity_poly.pdbx_strand_id
1 'polypeptide(L)'
;GFIGSNLVRLLVSRGHQILNIDKLTYAGNLQSLTSIEENPRYQFVNADICDADKMTELVADFQPDKIMHLAAESHVDRSVDAPGEFIQTNIVGTFNLLNAARSYFESSSNKNFMFHHISTDEVFGSLGDDGFFTEETSYDPRSPYSASKASSDHLVRAWGETYGLPIVVTNCSNNYGPNQHKEKLIPTIIRKAVAGEPIPIYGDGKNVRDWLYVKDHCVGIKKAIDTGRLGETYNIGGRNER
;
A
#
# COMPACT_ATOMS: atom_id res chain seq x y z
N GLY A 1 5.74 0.28 -7.43
CA GLY A 1 4.41 0.12 -8.03
C GLY A 1 3.64 1.43 -8.17
N PHE A 2 2.33 1.37 -8.52
CA PHE A 2 1.50 2.53 -8.91
C PHE A 2 1.38 3.62 -7.81
N ILE A 3 0.80 3.27 -6.66
CA ILE A 3 0.61 4.24 -5.56
C ILE A 3 1.97 4.69 -5.02
N GLY A 4 2.89 3.75 -4.78
CA GLY A 4 4.23 4.03 -4.27
C GLY A 4 5.01 5.00 -5.13
N SER A 5 4.98 4.88 -6.47
CA SER A 5 5.70 5.79 -7.36
C SER A 5 5.16 7.24 -7.30
N ASN A 6 3.85 7.42 -7.14
CA ASN A 6 3.25 8.73 -6.95
C ASN A 6 3.61 9.33 -5.58
N LEU A 7 3.60 8.50 -4.52
CA LEU A 7 3.97 8.92 -3.16
C LEU A 7 5.45 9.31 -3.08
N VAL A 8 6.36 8.50 -3.64
CA VAL A 8 7.81 8.79 -3.66
C VAL A 8 8.08 10.13 -4.33
N ARG A 9 7.48 10.41 -5.51
CA ARG A 9 7.62 11.71 -6.19
C ARG A 9 7.12 12.87 -5.32
N LEU A 10 5.98 12.71 -4.66
CA LEU A 10 5.44 13.72 -3.75
C LEU A 10 6.42 13.99 -2.60
N LEU A 11 6.94 12.95 -1.96
CA LEU A 11 7.81 13.09 -0.80
C LEU A 11 9.16 13.71 -1.17
N VAL A 12 9.77 13.28 -2.28
CA VAL A 12 11.01 13.88 -2.80
C VAL A 12 10.80 15.37 -3.13
N SER A 13 9.66 15.74 -3.77
CA SER A 13 9.33 17.13 -4.05
C SER A 13 9.12 17.99 -2.78
N ARG A 14 8.81 17.35 -1.65
CA ARG A 14 8.68 18.00 -0.34
C ARG A 14 9.99 18.02 0.46
N GLY A 15 11.09 17.55 -0.13
CA GLY A 15 12.43 17.62 0.46
C GLY A 15 12.82 16.44 1.35
N HIS A 16 12.00 15.37 1.41
CA HIS A 16 12.33 14.17 2.16
C HIS A 16 13.40 13.33 1.45
N GLN A 17 14.27 12.68 2.23
CA GLN A 17 15.17 11.63 1.73
C GLN A 17 14.39 10.32 1.69
N ILE A 18 14.47 9.60 0.58
CA ILE A 18 13.69 8.40 0.32
C ILE A 18 14.60 7.25 -0.08
N LEU A 19 14.52 6.16 0.67
CA LEU A 19 14.96 4.84 0.24
C LEU A 19 13.74 4.08 -0.29
N ASN A 20 13.67 3.83 -1.58
CA ASN A 20 12.61 3.07 -2.23
C ASN A 20 13.05 1.62 -2.42
N ILE A 21 12.38 0.70 -1.73
CA ILE A 21 12.63 -0.74 -1.83
C ILE A 21 11.48 -1.36 -2.62
N ASP A 22 11.78 -2.04 -3.73
CA ASP A 22 10.79 -2.73 -4.56
C ASP A 22 11.47 -3.93 -5.25
N LYS A 23 10.83 -5.09 -5.27
CA LYS A 23 11.37 -6.28 -5.93
C LYS A 23 11.13 -6.32 -7.44
N LEU A 24 10.42 -5.31 -7.97
CA LEU A 24 10.11 -5.15 -9.40
C LEU A 24 9.40 -6.37 -10.00
N THR A 25 8.26 -6.73 -9.41
CA THR A 25 7.35 -7.71 -10.02
C THR A 25 6.68 -7.13 -11.26
N TYR A 26 5.73 -7.86 -11.83
CA TYR A 26 4.95 -7.44 -13.02
C TYR A 26 4.32 -6.03 -12.90
N ALA A 27 4.01 -5.57 -11.68
CA ALA A 27 3.42 -4.25 -11.40
C ALA A 27 4.48 -3.18 -11.09
N GLY A 28 5.76 -3.56 -10.92
CA GLY A 28 6.87 -2.65 -10.69
C GLY A 28 7.36 -2.03 -11.99
N ASN A 29 7.50 -0.68 -12.03
CA ASN A 29 8.01 0.01 -13.19
C ASN A 29 8.82 1.24 -12.79
N LEU A 30 10.15 1.17 -12.95
CA LEU A 30 11.07 2.28 -12.66
C LEU A 30 10.88 3.48 -13.57
N GLN A 31 10.35 3.30 -14.80
CA GLN A 31 10.04 4.42 -15.68
C GLN A 31 9.08 5.44 -15.04
N SER A 32 8.26 5.01 -14.09
CA SER A 32 7.40 5.91 -13.32
C SER A 32 8.17 6.88 -12.42
N LEU A 33 9.47 6.67 -12.22
CA LEU A 33 10.34 7.44 -11.33
C LEU A 33 11.48 8.17 -12.05
N THR A 34 11.56 8.11 -13.40
CA THR A 34 12.61 8.79 -14.17
C THR A 34 12.74 10.27 -13.87
N SER A 35 11.64 10.97 -13.55
CA SER A 35 11.67 12.39 -13.21
C SER A 35 12.43 12.73 -11.91
N ILE A 36 12.75 11.73 -11.10
CA ILE A 36 13.47 11.89 -9.83
C ILE A 36 14.67 10.96 -9.69
N GLU A 37 15.01 10.20 -10.73
CA GLU A 37 16.06 9.18 -10.72
C GLU A 37 17.41 9.76 -10.30
N GLU A 38 17.76 10.94 -10.82
CA GLU A 38 19.00 11.66 -10.53
C GLU A 38 18.91 12.57 -9.27
N ASN A 39 17.79 12.54 -8.55
CA ASN A 39 17.63 13.40 -7.38
C ASN A 39 18.46 12.87 -6.20
N PRO A 40 19.34 13.67 -5.58
CA PRO A 40 20.20 13.21 -4.49
C PRO A 40 19.45 12.76 -3.22
N ARG A 41 18.14 13.06 -3.12
CA ARG A 41 17.27 12.61 -2.03
C ARG A 41 16.56 11.30 -2.34
N TYR A 42 16.78 10.71 -3.50
CA TYR A 42 16.15 9.47 -3.91
C TYR A 42 17.18 8.37 -4.06
N GLN A 43 16.92 7.23 -3.44
CA GLN A 43 17.71 5.99 -3.60
C GLN A 43 16.75 4.84 -3.90
N PHE A 44 17.18 3.95 -4.78
CA PHE A 44 16.44 2.73 -5.12
C PHE A 44 17.25 1.49 -4.77
N VAL A 45 16.59 0.52 -4.13
CA VAL A 45 17.16 -0.81 -3.88
C VAL A 45 16.19 -1.86 -4.40
N ASN A 46 16.67 -2.72 -5.29
CA ASN A 46 15.93 -3.90 -5.72
C ASN A 46 16.07 -5.00 -4.65
N ALA A 47 15.04 -5.19 -3.84
CA ALA A 47 15.00 -6.20 -2.80
C ALA A 47 13.56 -6.65 -2.51
N ASP A 48 13.42 -7.89 -2.01
CA ASP A 48 12.15 -8.48 -1.59
C ASP A 48 11.98 -8.32 -0.09
N ILE A 49 10.80 -7.87 0.35
CA ILE A 49 10.46 -7.78 1.79
C ILE A 49 10.41 -9.16 2.46
N CYS A 50 10.38 -10.24 1.67
CA CYS A 50 10.49 -11.60 2.17
C CYS A 50 11.92 -11.99 2.59
N ASP A 51 12.94 -11.20 2.21
CA ASP A 51 14.33 -11.35 2.67
C ASP A 51 14.51 -10.60 4.00
N ALA A 52 14.37 -11.32 5.10
CA ALA A 52 14.40 -10.77 6.45
C ALA A 52 15.74 -10.11 6.80
N ASP A 53 16.86 -10.74 6.39
CA ASP A 53 18.20 -10.23 6.66
C ASP A 53 18.44 -8.93 5.90
N LYS A 54 18.04 -8.89 4.62
CA LYS A 54 18.16 -7.69 3.80
C LYS A 54 17.29 -6.54 4.30
N MET A 55 16.08 -6.81 4.78
CA MET A 55 15.22 -5.77 5.38
C MET A 55 15.85 -5.21 6.66
N THR A 56 16.43 -6.07 7.50
CA THR A 56 17.09 -5.64 8.74
C THR A 56 18.32 -4.77 8.42
N GLU A 57 19.17 -5.19 7.48
CA GLU A 57 20.32 -4.41 6.99
C GLU A 57 19.90 -3.03 6.48
N LEU A 58 18.94 -2.98 5.54
CA LEU A 58 18.53 -1.73 4.90
C LEU A 58 17.89 -0.74 5.88
N VAL A 59 17.10 -1.21 6.83
CA VAL A 59 16.49 -0.35 7.85
C VAL A 59 17.55 0.18 8.81
N ALA A 60 18.50 -0.66 9.23
CA ALA A 60 19.59 -0.26 10.12
C ALA A 60 20.53 0.77 9.47
N ASP A 61 20.87 0.59 8.20
CA ASP A 61 21.78 1.47 7.45
C ASP A 61 21.13 2.82 7.12
N PHE A 62 19.88 2.81 6.67
CA PHE A 62 19.16 4.03 6.26
C PHE A 62 18.66 4.85 7.46
N GLN A 63 18.40 4.23 8.60
CA GLN A 63 17.92 4.86 9.84
C GLN A 63 16.68 5.74 9.61
N PRO A 64 15.57 5.20 9.11
CA PRO A 64 14.41 6.01 8.73
C PRO A 64 13.71 6.64 9.92
N ASP A 65 13.17 7.86 9.75
CA ASP A 65 12.14 8.39 10.65
C ASP A 65 10.80 7.69 10.45
N LYS A 66 10.50 7.30 9.22
CA LYS A 66 9.21 6.70 8.85
C LYS A 66 9.42 5.53 7.88
N ILE A 67 8.74 4.42 8.13
CA ILE A 67 8.58 3.34 7.17
C ILE A 67 7.14 3.41 6.64
N MET A 68 6.98 3.53 5.32
CA MET A 68 5.68 3.50 4.63
C MET A 68 5.59 2.21 3.82
N HIS A 69 4.79 1.26 4.31
CA HIS A 69 4.70 -0.07 3.75
C HIS A 69 3.56 -0.19 2.74
N LEU A 70 3.91 -0.14 1.43
CA LEU A 70 2.99 -0.29 0.31
C LEU A 70 3.25 -1.56 -0.51
N ALA A 71 4.34 -2.30 -0.21
CA ALA A 71 4.67 -3.51 -0.94
C ALA A 71 3.61 -4.59 -0.68
N ALA A 72 3.00 -5.09 -1.74
CA ALA A 72 1.98 -6.14 -1.66
C ALA A 72 1.74 -6.77 -3.04
N GLU A 73 1.37 -8.03 -3.07
CA GLU A 73 0.61 -8.60 -4.17
C GLU A 73 -0.83 -8.10 -4.08
N SER A 74 -1.39 -7.58 -5.20
CA SER A 74 -2.63 -6.78 -5.16
C SER A 74 -3.65 -7.08 -6.26
N HIS A 75 -3.46 -8.14 -7.05
CA HIS A 75 -4.39 -8.50 -8.13
C HIS A 75 -5.32 -9.60 -7.65
N VAL A 76 -6.61 -9.29 -7.42
CA VAL A 76 -7.59 -10.22 -6.84
C VAL A 76 -7.67 -11.52 -7.64
N ASP A 77 -7.82 -11.47 -8.98
CA ASP A 77 -7.92 -12.70 -9.80
C ASP A 77 -6.68 -13.58 -9.65
N ARG A 78 -5.47 -13.00 -9.62
CA ARG A 78 -4.23 -13.76 -9.37
C ARG A 78 -4.22 -14.39 -7.97
N SER A 79 -4.88 -13.78 -6.98
CA SER A 79 -4.96 -14.36 -5.65
C SER A 79 -5.81 -15.63 -5.61
N VAL A 80 -6.73 -15.78 -6.54
CA VAL A 80 -7.53 -17.01 -6.67
C VAL A 80 -6.68 -18.14 -7.29
N ASP A 81 -5.85 -17.79 -8.28
CA ASP A 81 -5.03 -18.78 -8.99
C ASP A 81 -3.77 -19.17 -8.22
N ALA A 82 -3.13 -18.23 -7.53
CA ALA A 82 -1.87 -18.42 -6.81
C ALA A 82 -1.89 -17.79 -5.41
N PRO A 83 -2.74 -18.24 -4.47
CA PRO A 83 -2.89 -17.62 -3.16
C PRO A 83 -1.62 -17.65 -2.30
N GLY A 84 -0.73 -18.61 -2.53
CA GLY A 84 0.53 -18.74 -1.79
C GLY A 84 1.45 -17.51 -1.93
N GLU A 85 1.49 -16.86 -3.09
CA GLU A 85 2.28 -15.66 -3.32
C GLU A 85 1.79 -14.48 -2.46
N PHE A 86 0.46 -14.40 -2.26
CA PHE A 86 -0.17 -13.38 -1.42
C PHE A 86 0.13 -13.60 0.06
N ILE A 87 0.10 -14.85 0.52
CA ILE A 87 0.48 -15.20 1.91
C ILE A 87 1.96 -14.84 2.11
N GLN A 88 2.83 -15.27 1.20
CA GLN A 88 4.26 -15.02 1.31
C GLN A 88 4.57 -13.52 1.31
N THR A 89 4.07 -12.76 0.35
CA THR A 89 4.38 -11.34 0.24
C THR A 89 3.65 -10.51 1.29
N ASN A 90 2.32 -10.66 1.40
CA ASN A 90 1.52 -9.75 2.21
C ASN A 90 1.59 -10.07 3.71
N ILE A 91 1.76 -11.35 4.09
CA ILE A 91 1.82 -11.74 5.51
C ILE A 91 3.28 -11.90 5.95
N VAL A 92 4.04 -12.81 5.32
CA VAL A 92 5.42 -13.08 5.74
C VAL A 92 6.34 -11.89 5.47
N GLY A 93 6.20 -11.23 4.30
CA GLY A 93 6.95 -10.02 4.00
C GLY A 93 6.64 -8.88 4.97
N THR A 94 5.37 -8.67 5.34
CA THR A 94 4.98 -7.69 6.37
C THR A 94 5.57 -8.03 7.73
N PHE A 95 5.53 -9.30 8.12
CA PHE A 95 6.14 -9.79 9.37
C PHE A 95 7.65 -9.48 9.42
N ASN A 96 8.38 -9.75 8.35
CA ASN A 96 9.82 -9.48 8.28
C ASN A 96 10.12 -7.97 8.41
N LEU A 97 9.36 -7.14 7.69
CA LEU A 97 9.53 -5.69 7.76
C LEU A 97 9.16 -5.12 9.14
N LEU A 98 8.15 -5.67 9.81
CA LEU A 98 7.79 -5.32 11.19
C LEU A 98 8.89 -5.68 12.18
N ASN A 99 9.54 -6.84 12.02
CA ASN A 99 10.68 -7.24 12.86
C ASN A 99 11.89 -6.33 12.64
N ALA A 100 12.22 -6.00 11.38
CA ALA A 100 13.28 -5.05 11.08
C ALA A 100 13.00 -3.66 11.68
N ALA A 101 11.75 -3.18 11.54
CA ALA A 101 11.29 -1.93 12.12
C ALA A 101 11.38 -1.92 13.65
N ARG A 102 10.95 -3.01 14.29
CA ARG A 102 11.03 -3.17 15.75
C ARG A 102 12.48 -3.17 16.23
N SER A 103 13.35 -3.98 15.65
CA SER A 103 14.76 -4.06 16.02
C SER A 103 15.44 -2.69 15.93
N TYR A 104 15.14 -1.94 14.87
CA TYR A 104 15.63 -0.58 14.69
C TYR A 104 15.05 0.36 15.77
N PHE A 105 13.75 0.33 16.00
CA PHE A 105 13.09 1.19 17.00
C PHE A 105 13.61 0.95 18.41
N GLU A 106 13.80 -0.31 18.82
CA GLU A 106 14.33 -0.68 20.15
C GLU A 106 15.79 -0.23 20.32
N SER A 107 16.60 -0.27 19.27
CA SER A 107 18.02 0.13 19.31
C SER A 107 18.26 1.62 19.08
N SER A 108 17.28 2.32 18.51
CA SER A 108 17.40 3.73 18.12
C SER A 108 16.97 4.68 19.22
N SER A 109 17.60 5.86 19.28
CA SER A 109 17.12 7.00 20.07
C SER A 109 16.04 7.84 19.36
N ASN A 110 15.67 7.47 18.13
CA ASN A 110 14.70 8.21 17.32
C ASN A 110 13.28 8.07 17.86
N LYS A 111 12.84 9.05 18.64
CA LYS A 111 11.47 9.10 19.21
C LYS A 111 10.39 9.50 18.19
N ASN A 112 10.78 9.92 16.99
CA ASN A 112 9.85 10.28 15.92
C ASN A 112 9.59 9.11 14.95
N PHE A 113 10.16 7.93 15.21
CA PHE A 113 9.95 6.76 14.35
C PHE A 113 8.47 6.38 14.27
N MET A 114 8.01 5.96 13.11
CA MET A 114 6.66 5.43 12.90
C MET A 114 6.63 4.44 11.73
N PHE A 115 5.88 3.37 11.90
CA PHE A 115 5.55 2.42 10.85
C PHE A 115 4.13 2.68 10.33
N HIS A 116 4.01 3.08 9.07
CA HIS A 116 2.72 3.30 8.43
C HIS A 116 2.42 2.17 7.45
N HIS A 117 1.37 1.41 7.74
CA HIS A 117 0.87 0.34 6.86
C HIS A 117 -0.25 0.85 5.97
N ILE A 118 -0.10 0.69 4.66
CA ILE A 118 -1.11 1.05 3.67
C ILE A 118 -1.88 -0.21 3.28
N SER A 119 -3.16 -0.26 3.64
CA SER A 119 -4.09 -1.34 3.39
C SER A 119 -5.19 -0.93 2.41
N THR A 120 -6.29 -1.63 2.40
CA THR A 120 -7.40 -1.51 1.44
C THR A 120 -8.75 -1.63 2.16
N ASP A 121 -9.78 -1.02 1.62
CA ASP A 121 -11.17 -1.18 2.05
C ASP A 121 -11.72 -2.59 1.80
N GLU A 122 -11.09 -3.38 0.93
CA GLU A 122 -11.50 -4.77 0.67
C GLU A 122 -11.41 -5.67 1.92
N VAL A 123 -10.71 -5.25 2.97
CA VAL A 123 -10.68 -5.98 4.26
C VAL A 123 -12.03 -5.95 4.97
N PHE A 124 -12.91 -4.99 4.67
CA PHE A 124 -14.24 -4.87 5.26
C PHE A 124 -15.31 -5.72 4.57
N GLY A 125 -15.01 -6.30 3.40
CA GLY A 125 -15.95 -7.13 2.64
C GLY A 125 -16.86 -6.33 1.72
N SER A 126 -18.16 -6.56 1.81
CA SER A 126 -19.17 -5.89 0.97
C SER A 126 -20.15 -5.10 1.81
N LEU A 127 -20.42 -3.86 1.39
CA LEU A 127 -21.58 -3.11 1.87
C LEU A 127 -22.87 -3.71 1.29
N GLY A 128 -23.99 -3.54 1.99
CA GLY A 128 -25.33 -3.70 1.42
C GLY A 128 -25.67 -2.58 0.44
N ASP A 129 -26.95 -2.32 0.26
CA ASP A 129 -27.45 -1.27 -0.65
C ASP A 129 -27.15 0.15 -0.16
N ASP A 130 -26.91 0.32 1.14
CA ASP A 130 -26.67 1.61 1.79
C ASP A 130 -25.53 1.54 2.82
N GLY A 131 -24.92 2.69 3.11
CA GLY A 131 -23.92 2.86 4.18
C GLY A 131 -22.51 3.14 3.68
N PHE A 132 -21.60 3.21 4.64
CA PHE A 132 -20.15 3.43 4.39
C PHE A 132 -19.33 2.53 5.31
N PHE A 133 -18.16 2.11 4.86
CA PHE A 133 -17.16 1.57 5.75
C PHE A 133 -16.61 2.67 6.65
N THR A 134 -16.56 2.40 7.93
CA THR A 134 -15.94 3.24 8.95
C THR A 134 -14.74 2.52 9.54
N GLU A 135 -13.91 3.21 10.31
CA GLU A 135 -12.78 2.61 11.02
C GLU A 135 -13.21 1.59 12.09
N GLU A 136 -14.49 1.62 12.50
CA GLU A 136 -15.10 0.66 13.44
C GLU A 136 -15.76 -0.54 12.74
N THR A 137 -15.82 -0.52 11.39
CA THR A 137 -16.40 -1.64 10.63
C THR A 137 -15.59 -2.90 10.83
N SER A 138 -16.24 -4.00 11.19
CA SER A 138 -15.60 -5.31 11.35
C SER A 138 -15.03 -5.81 10.02
N TYR A 139 -13.87 -6.45 10.07
CA TYR A 139 -13.28 -7.09 8.90
C TYR A 139 -14.07 -8.32 8.48
N ASP A 140 -14.38 -8.42 7.18
CA ASP A 140 -15.06 -9.55 6.54
C ASP A 140 -14.44 -9.83 5.15
N PRO A 141 -13.12 -10.14 5.07
CA PRO A 141 -12.44 -10.32 3.80
C PRO A 141 -12.95 -11.56 3.06
N ARG A 142 -13.23 -11.42 1.74
CA ARG A 142 -13.88 -12.47 0.94
C ARG A 142 -13.04 -12.95 -0.25
N SER A 143 -11.77 -12.60 -0.33
CA SER A 143 -10.82 -13.12 -1.31
C SER A 143 -9.48 -13.47 -0.63
N PRO A 144 -8.63 -14.32 -1.24
CA PRO A 144 -7.29 -14.57 -0.70
C PRO A 144 -6.46 -13.29 -0.57
N TYR A 145 -6.61 -12.35 -1.51
CA TYR A 145 -5.99 -11.02 -1.42
C TYR A 145 -6.47 -10.26 -0.17
N SER A 146 -7.78 -10.03 -0.04
CA SER A 146 -8.32 -9.25 1.08
C SER A 146 -8.05 -9.93 2.43
N ALA A 147 -8.08 -11.27 2.49
CA ALA A 147 -7.70 -12.03 3.68
C ALA A 147 -6.23 -11.84 4.04
N SER A 148 -5.32 -11.83 3.06
CA SER A 148 -3.90 -11.58 3.29
C SER A 148 -3.63 -10.16 3.78
N LYS A 149 -4.37 -9.15 3.26
CA LYS A 149 -4.29 -7.76 3.71
C LYS A 149 -4.85 -7.59 5.13
N ALA A 150 -6.01 -8.19 5.43
CA ALA A 150 -6.58 -8.20 6.79
C ALA A 150 -5.61 -8.84 7.79
N SER A 151 -4.95 -9.94 7.41
CA SER A 151 -3.92 -10.59 8.24
C SER A 151 -2.74 -9.66 8.51
N SER A 152 -2.23 -8.95 7.49
CA SER A 152 -1.15 -7.98 7.68
C SER A 152 -1.55 -6.79 8.55
N ASP A 153 -2.79 -6.29 8.42
CA ASP A 153 -3.32 -5.24 9.30
C ASP A 153 -3.34 -5.70 10.76
N HIS A 154 -3.77 -6.94 11.02
CA HIS A 154 -3.76 -7.52 12.38
C HIS A 154 -2.33 -7.68 12.92
N LEU A 155 -1.36 -8.09 12.09
CA LEU A 155 0.05 -8.15 12.50
C LEU A 155 0.56 -6.77 12.90
N VAL A 156 0.30 -5.74 12.09
CA VAL A 156 0.74 -4.37 12.39
C VAL A 156 0.17 -3.88 13.72
N ARG A 157 -1.14 -4.08 13.96
CA ARG A 157 -1.78 -3.72 15.24
C ARG A 157 -1.17 -4.50 16.41
N ALA A 158 -0.95 -5.82 16.22
CA ALA A 158 -0.34 -6.65 17.26
C ALA A 158 1.08 -6.18 17.63
N TRP A 159 1.89 -5.72 16.65
CA TRP A 159 3.21 -5.14 16.94
C TRP A 159 3.11 -3.82 17.70
N GLY A 160 2.11 -2.99 17.39
CA GLY A 160 1.82 -1.78 18.16
C GLY A 160 1.48 -2.08 19.62
N GLU A 161 0.50 -2.96 19.83
CA GLU A 161 -0.01 -3.29 21.17
C GLU A 161 1.00 -4.10 22.01
N THR A 162 1.67 -5.08 21.40
CA THR A 162 2.53 -6.01 22.14
C THR A 162 3.91 -5.44 22.40
N TYR A 163 4.48 -4.74 21.43
CA TYR A 163 5.87 -4.27 21.47
C TYR A 163 6.00 -2.75 21.55
N GLY A 164 4.89 -2.03 21.56
CA GLY A 164 4.90 -0.57 21.58
C GLY A 164 5.47 0.08 20.32
N LEU A 165 5.50 -0.65 19.20
CA LEU A 165 5.96 -0.09 17.93
C LEU A 165 5.01 1.05 17.52
N PRO A 166 5.50 2.28 17.25
CA PRO A 166 4.64 3.36 16.80
C PRO A 166 4.08 3.05 15.42
N ILE A 167 2.78 2.74 15.33
CA ILE A 167 2.12 2.34 14.08
C ILE A 167 0.97 3.28 13.72
N VAL A 168 0.67 3.36 12.41
CA VAL A 168 -0.57 3.89 11.84
C VAL A 168 -0.99 2.97 10.69
N VAL A 169 -2.29 2.74 10.54
CA VAL A 169 -2.86 1.97 9.41
C VAL A 169 -3.75 2.89 8.59
N THR A 170 -3.72 2.77 7.26
CA THR A 170 -4.70 3.42 6.39
C THR A 170 -5.31 2.41 5.45
N ASN A 171 -6.64 2.46 5.29
CA ASN A 171 -7.40 1.67 4.33
C ASN A 171 -7.88 2.59 3.21
N CYS A 172 -7.54 2.28 1.97
CA CYS A 172 -7.94 3.10 0.85
C CYS A 172 -8.97 2.40 -0.03
N SER A 173 -9.85 3.20 -0.66
CA SER A 173 -10.73 2.75 -1.72
C SER A 173 -9.99 2.57 -3.06
N ASN A 174 -10.70 2.22 -4.15
CA ASN A 174 -10.11 1.95 -5.44
C ASN A 174 -9.37 3.17 -6.02
N ASN A 175 -8.07 3.04 -6.18
CA ASN A 175 -7.24 4.12 -6.72
C ASN A 175 -7.25 4.14 -8.25
N TYR A 176 -7.17 5.35 -8.83
CA TYR A 176 -6.93 5.56 -10.25
C TYR A 176 -5.96 6.74 -10.49
N GLY A 177 -5.34 6.78 -11.66
CA GLY A 177 -4.50 7.90 -12.05
C GLY A 177 -3.23 7.51 -12.82
N PRO A 178 -2.28 8.47 -12.98
CA PRO A 178 -1.05 8.28 -13.74
C PRO A 178 -0.20 7.13 -13.22
N ASN A 179 0.35 6.33 -14.16
CA ASN A 179 1.20 5.17 -13.92
C ASN A 179 0.47 3.94 -13.33
N GLN A 180 -0.87 3.91 -13.38
CA GLN A 180 -1.61 2.71 -13.00
C GLN A 180 -1.35 1.58 -14.01
N HIS A 181 -1.20 0.35 -13.50
CA HIS A 181 -0.92 -0.82 -14.35
C HIS A 181 -2.04 -1.08 -15.34
N LYS A 182 -1.66 -1.41 -16.57
CA LYS A 182 -2.55 -1.56 -17.73
C LYS A 182 -3.66 -2.62 -17.58
N GLU A 183 -3.51 -3.57 -16.65
CA GLU A 183 -4.51 -4.62 -16.37
C GLU A 183 -5.67 -4.12 -15.50
N LYS A 184 -5.52 -2.99 -14.83
CA LYS A 184 -6.58 -2.42 -14.00
C LYS A 184 -7.70 -1.81 -14.85
N LEU A 185 -8.91 -1.72 -14.26
CA LEU A 185 -10.15 -1.37 -14.98
C LEU A 185 -10.02 -0.08 -15.80
N ILE A 186 -9.69 1.05 -15.17
CA ILE A 186 -9.66 2.36 -15.85
C ILE A 186 -8.62 2.41 -16.98
N PRO A 187 -7.34 1.99 -16.80
CA PRO A 187 -6.41 1.89 -17.92
C PRO A 187 -6.86 0.95 -19.04
N THR A 188 -7.49 -0.17 -18.69
CA THR A 188 -8.03 -1.12 -19.69
C THR A 188 -9.13 -0.48 -20.53
N ILE A 189 -10.09 0.21 -19.88
CA ILE A 189 -11.17 0.94 -20.57
C ILE A 189 -10.59 1.97 -21.54
N ILE A 190 -9.69 2.83 -21.05
CA ILE A 190 -9.08 3.89 -21.88
C ILE A 190 -8.35 3.30 -23.08
N ARG A 191 -7.50 2.30 -22.87
CA ARG A 191 -6.71 1.65 -23.93
C ARG A 191 -7.61 1.03 -25.00
N LYS A 192 -8.63 0.28 -24.58
CA LYS A 192 -9.55 -0.39 -25.50
C LYS A 192 -10.45 0.60 -26.23
N ALA A 193 -10.94 1.63 -25.56
CA ALA A 193 -11.74 2.68 -26.19
C ALA A 193 -10.93 3.43 -27.27
N VAL A 194 -9.68 3.79 -26.98
CA VAL A 194 -8.79 4.46 -27.95
C VAL A 194 -8.47 3.55 -29.15
N ALA A 195 -8.32 2.23 -28.91
CA ALA A 195 -8.07 1.26 -29.98
C ALA A 195 -9.32 0.84 -30.76
N GLY A 196 -10.52 1.29 -30.38
CA GLY A 196 -11.78 0.84 -30.97
C GLY A 196 -12.10 -0.63 -30.69
N GLU A 197 -11.52 -1.21 -29.64
CA GLU A 197 -11.72 -2.59 -29.21
C GLU A 197 -12.89 -2.71 -28.23
N PRO A 198 -13.57 -3.88 -28.17
CA PRO A 198 -14.60 -4.13 -27.17
C PRO A 198 -14.07 -3.99 -25.73
N ILE A 199 -14.80 -3.24 -24.90
CA ILE A 199 -14.48 -3.08 -23.47
C ILE A 199 -15.09 -4.27 -22.71
N PRO A 200 -14.29 -5.03 -21.92
CA PRO A 200 -14.82 -6.13 -21.13
C PRO A 200 -15.70 -5.59 -19.99
N ILE A 201 -16.86 -6.20 -19.82
CA ILE A 201 -17.76 -5.95 -18.68
C ILE A 201 -17.73 -7.18 -17.80
N TYR A 202 -17.42 -7.00 -16.51
CA TYR A 202 -17.45 -8.07 -15.53
C TYR A 202 -18.85 -8.24 -14.94
N GLY A 203 -19.33 -9.47 -14.90
CA GLY A 203 -20.69 -9.76 -14.43
C GLY A 203 -21.75 -9.05 -15.28
N ASP A 204 -22.70 -8.40 -14.61
CA ASP A 204 -23.74 -7.58 -15.23
C ASP A 204 -23.40 -6.07 -15.34
N GLY A 205 -22.19 -5.71 -14.96
CA GLY A 205 -21.69 -4.33 -15.04
C GLY A 205 -22.21 -3.39 -13.96
N LYS A 206 -22.90 -3.90 -12.93
CA LYS A 206 -23.51 -3.09 -11.85
C LYS A 206 -22.62 -2.96 -10.61
N ASN A 207 -21.36 -3.38 -10.67
CA ASN A 207 -20.46 -3.26 -9.56
C ASN A 207 -20.17 -1.77 -9.26
N VAL A 208 -20.58 -1.31 -8.09
CA VAL A 208 -20.29 0.05 -7.60
C VAL A 208 -18.95 0.04 -6.86
N ARG A 209 -18.15 1.07 -7.08
CA ARG A 209 -16.85 1.28 -6.42
C ARG A 209 -16.66 2.75 -6.06
N ASP A 210 -16.08 3.02 -4.91
CA ASP A 210 -15.57 4.35 -4.59
C ASP A 210 -14.21 4.56 -5.28
N TRP A 211 -14.08 5.66 -6.02
CA TRP A 211 -12.89 5.97 -6.83
C TRP A 211 -12.10 7.12 -6.24
N LEU A 212 -10.85 6.84 -5.85
CA LEU A 212 -9.92 7.78 -5.24
C LEU A 212 -8.78 8.12 -6.20
N TYR A 213 -8.61 9.41 -6.51
CA TYR A 213 -7.49 9.85 -7.33
C TYR A 213 -6.17 9.65 -6.58
N VAL A 214 -5.19 9.02 -7.22
CA VAL A 214 -3.95 8.58 -6.56
C VAL A 214 -3.16 9.71 -5.90
N LYS A 215 -3.19 10.94 -6.44
CA LYS A 215 -2.50 12.08 -5.82
C LYS A 215 -3.20 12.52 -4.54
N ASP A 216 -4.53 12.47 -4.49
CA ASP A 216 -5.30 12.77 -3.28
C ASP A 216 -5.06 11.69 -2.22
N HIS A 217 -4.97 10.43 -2.64
CA HIS A 217 -4.54 9.35 -1.74
C HIS A 217 -3.15 9.60 -1.16
N CYS A 218 -2.16 9.97 -1.98
CA CYS A 218 -0.81 10.30 -1.50
C CYS A 218 -0.81 11.47 -0.50
N VAL A 219 -1.68 12.46 -0.68
CA VAL A 219 -1.86 13.56 0.28
C VAL A 219 -2.50 13.04 1.58
N GLY A 220 -3.50 12.17 1.47
CA GLY A 220 -4.14 11.50 2.62
C GLY A 220 -3.13 10.66 3.42
N ILE A 221 -2.32 9.82 2.75
CA ILE A 221 -1.23 9.05 3.36
C ILE A 221 -0.27 9.99 4.12
N LYS A 222 0.17 11.07 3.45
CA LYS A 222 1.08 12.03 4.08
C LYS A 222 0.44 12.69 5.30
N LYS A 223 -0.83 13.06 5.23
CA LYS A 223 -1.55 13.63 6.36
C LYS A 223 -1.66 12.64 7.53
N ALA A 224 -1.97 11.38 7.25
CA ALA A 224 -2.05 10.34 8.29
C ALA A 224 -0.72 10.15 9.02
N ILE A 225 0.41 10.16 8.29
CA ILE A 225 1.74 10.01 8.91
C ILE A 225 2.23 11.27 9.65
N ASP A 226 1.81 12.46 9.22
CA ASP A 226 2.23 13.72 9.85
C ASP A 226 1.39 14.06 11.09
N THR A 227 0.10 13.74 11.10
CA THR A 227 -0.86 14.22 12.11
C THR A 227 -1.75 13.11 12.70
N GLY A 228 -1.63 11.87 12.21
CA GLY A 228 -2.38 10.74 12.73
C GLY A 228 -1.94 10.37 14.16
N ARG A 229 -2.88 9.87 14.94
CA ARG A 229 -2.60 9.33 16.28
C ARG A 229 -2.02 7.92 16.14
N LEU A 230 -1.03 7.62 16.96
CA LEU A 230 -0.41 6.29 17.01
C LEU A 230 -1.44 5.24 17.43
N GLY A 231 -1.36 4.07 16.80
CA GLY A 231 -2.27 2.95 17.02
C GLY A 231 -3.57 3.03 16.21
N GLU A 232 -3.90 4.19 15.64
CA GLU A 232 -5.16 4.41 14.95
C GLU A 232 -5.16 3.93 13.50
N THR A 233 -6.38 3.67 13.01
CA THR A 233 -6.67 3.37 11.60
C THR A 233 -7.44 4.53 11.00
N TYR A 234 -7.20 4.83 9.70
CA TYR A 234 -7.89 5.89 8.96
C TYR A 234 -8.34 5.36 7.60
N ASN A 235 -9.61 5.57 7.27
CA ASN A 235 -10.13 5.31 5.93
C ASN A 235 -9.89 6.51 5.01
N ILE A 236 -9.33 6.24 3.83
CA ILE A 236 -9.07 7.25 2.80
C ILE A 236 -9.88 6.89 1.55
N GLY A 237 -11.02 7.50 1.38
CA GLY A 237 -11.94 7.30 0.26
C GLY A 237 -12.15 8.55 -0.57
N GLY A 238 -12.65 8.36 -1.80
CA GLY A 238 -12.99 9.45 -2.73
C GLY A 238 -14.36 10.07 -2.47
N ARG A 239 -15.25 9.35 -1.78
CA ARG A 239 -16.68 9.68 -1.66
C ARG A 239 -17.33 9.90 -3.03
N ASN A 240 -16.92 9.09 -4.01
CA ASN A 240 -17.31 9.22 -5.40
C ASN A 240 -17.60 7.83 -5.99
N GLU A 241 -18.69 7.25 -5.53
CA GLU A 241 -19.17 5.94 -5.98
C GLU A 241 -19.69 6.00 -7.42
N ARG A 242 -19.28 5.05 -8.27
CA ARG A 242 -19.70 4.89 -9.66
C ARG A 242 -19.71 3.41 -10.03
#